data_7733f234c87ca91a68e31fb86e3e9da0
#
_entry.id   7733f234c87ca91a68e31fb86e3e9da0
#
_cell.length_a   1.000
_cell.length_b   1.000
_cell.length_c   1.000
_cell.angle_alpha   90.00
_cell.angle_beta   90.00
_cell.angle_gamma   90.00
#
_symmetry.space_group_name_H-M   'P 1'
#
loop_
_entity.id
_entity.type
_entity.pdbx_description
1 polymer ?
#
loop_
_entity_poly.entity_id
_entity_poly.type
_entity_poly.pdbx_seq_one_letter_code
_entity_poly.pdbx_strand_id
1 'polypeptide(L)'
;MNVQTLPPGYKTAPWTPPEKITGAMLAEASGKLIELLRIRTQPIGMRLFEDPADMEKIQGVRKPTDGMKFTMCQMVTQSRWYGFTLGITVDNTRGGNCGGVVGLNHPGEGFLSGDHMNGVWFGNKEASAAHQAQMPRVPDGKYNGLVVSPLRSARLDPPDICLFYGSPGQMIYFINGLQFHRYRRYDFTCTGESACADSWGRALATRQTSLSLPCYAERRYGGVADDELLMACPPDEFLRAIEGMGHLGKNGLRYPFPPYGAAMDPAFGMAKSYG
;
A
#
# COMPACT_ATOMS: atom_id res chain seq x y z
N MET A 1 -19.63 -9.33 -16.33
CA MET A 1 -20.13 -9.19 -14.95
C MET A 1 -21.13 -8.04 -14.92
N ASN A 2 -22.38 -8.30 -14.54
CA ASN A 2 -23.32 -7.21 -14.27
C ASN A 2 -22.88 -6.53 -12.97
N VAL A 3 -22.19 -5.41 -13.08
CA VAL A 3 -21.95 -4.53 -11.94
C VAL A 3 -23.31 -3.94 -11.57
N GLN A 4 -23.90 -4.38 -10.48
CA GLN A 4 -25.14 -3.80 -9.98
C GLN A 4 -24.87 -2.31 -9.72
N THR A 5 -25.64 -1.47 -10.37
CA THR A 5 -25.64 -0.03 -10.11
C THR A 5 -26.17 0.22 -8.70
N LEU A 6 -25.63 1.25 -8.05
CA LEU A 6 -26.17 1.67 -6.75
C LEU A 6 -27.68 1.95 -6.86
N PRO A 7 -28.47 1.64 -5.82
CA PRO A 7 -29.90 1.89 -5.84
C PRO A 7 -30.23 3.36 -6.15
N PRO A 8 -31.30 3.65 -6.89
CA PRO A 8 -31.76 5.02 -7.08
C PRO A 8 -31.95 5.72 -5.74
N GLY A 9 -31.41 6.92 -5.60
CA GLY A 9 -31.50 7.68 -4.34
C GLY A 9 -30.47 7.31 -3.26
N TYR A 10 -29.49 6.46 -3.57
CA TYR A 10 -28.40 6.18 -2.64
C TYR A 10 -27.68 7.48 -2.26
N LYS A 11 -27.73 7.81 -0.97
CA LYS A 11 -27.04 8.97 -0.41
C LYS A 11 -25.78 8.53 0.28
N THR A 12 -24.65 9.12 -0.09
CA THR A 12 -23.39 8.93 0.64
C THR A 12 -23.45 9.71 1.95
N ALA A 13 -22.95 9.13 3.03
CA ALA A 13 -22.60 9.93 4.20
C ALA A 13 -21.48 10.91 3.81
N PRO A 14 -21.61 12.21 4.10
CA PRO A 14 -20.64 13.19 3.66
C PRO A 14 -19.31 12.93 4.38
N TRP A 15 -18.29 12.67 3.61
CA TRP A 15 -16.90 12.79 4.04
C TRP A 15 -16.23 13.80 3.12
N THR A 16 -15.69 14.84 3.71
CA THR A 16 -14.97 15.88 2.98
C THR A 16 -13.50 15.74 3.31
N PRO A 17 -12.64 15.50 2.31
CA PRO A 17 -11.20 15.50 2.56
C PRO A 17 -10.78 16.87 3.10
N PRO A 18 -9.75 16.92 3.96
CA PRO A 18 -9.15 18.19 4.34
C PRO A 18 -8.69 18.96 3.10
N GLU A 19 -8.81 20.29 3.13
CA GLU A 19 -8.35 21.15 2.04
C GLU A 19 -6.86 20.90 1.72
N LYS A 20 -6.06 20.69 2.77
CA LYS A 20 -4.66 20.31 2.67
C LYS A 20 -4.37 19.13 3.59
N ILE A 21 -3.85 18.06 3.04
CA ILE A 21 -3.34 16.92 3.82
C ILE A 21 -1.88 17.20 4.16
N THR A 22 -1.54 17.05 5.45
CA THR A 22 -0.19 17.26 5.96
C THR A 22 0.42 15.97 6.51
N GLY A 23 1.76 15.94 6.59
CA GLY A 23 2.48 14.84 7.24
C GLY A 23 2.06 14.65 8.70
N ALA A 24 1.76 15.72 9.43
CA ALA A 24 1.29 15.67 10.81
C ALA A 24 -0.07 14.96 10.95
N MET A 25 -1.02 15.24 10.07
CA MET A 25 -2.33 14.54 10.05
C MET A 25 -2.15 13.05 9.78
N LEU A 26 -1.26 12.69 8.87
CA LEU A 26 -0.97 11.30 8.54
C LEU A 26 -0.22 10.58 9.67
N ALA A 27 0.63 11.29 10.40
CA ALA A 27 1.30 10.76 11.57
C ALA A 27 0.30 10.41 12.70
N GLU A 28 -0.66 11.29 12.98
CA GLU A 28 -1.75 11.04 13.92
C GLU A 28 -2.61 9.85 13.46
N ALA A 29 -3.02 9.84 12.19
CA ALA A 29 -3.82 8.76 11.60
C ALA A 29 -3.07 7.41 11.65
N SER A 30 -1.76 7.42 11.42
CA SER A 30 -0.90 6.23 11.56
C SER A 30 -0.92 5.67 12.98
N GLY A 31 -0.87 6.53 13.99
CA GLY A 31 -1.01 6.12 15.39
C GLY A 31 -2.36 5.44 15.66
N LYS A 32 -3.45 6.04 15.17
CA LYS A 32 -4.81 5.46 15.26
C LYS A 32 -4.92 4.13 14.52
N LEU A 33 -4.31 3.98 13.34
CA LEU A 33 -4.30 2.71 12.62
C LEU A 33 -3.65 1.60 13.43
N ILE A 34 -2.47 1.88 14.01
CA ILE A 34 -1.75 0.91 14.85
C ILE A 34 -2.60 0.50 16.05
N GLU A 35 -3.25 1.44 16.71
CA GLU A 35 -4.13 1.17 17.84
C GLU A 35 -5.35 0.34 17.43
N LEU A 36 -6.06 0.73 16.38
CA LEU A 36 -7.28 0.09 15.91
C LEU A 36 -7.03 -1.32 15.36
N LEU A 37 -5.96 -1.52 14.61
CA LEU A 37 -5.67 -2.78 13.92
C LEU A 37 -4.63 -3.65 14.62
N ARG A 38 -3.85 -3.10 15.57
CA ARG A 38 -2.75 -3.82 16.23
C ARG A 38 -1.76 -4.42 15.22
N ILE A 39 -1.46 -3.68 14.16
CA ILE A 39 -0.50 -4.13 13.14
C ILE A 39 0.91 -4.25 13.73
N ARG A 40 1.70 -5.17 13.18
CA ARG A 40 3.04 -5.52 13.70
C ARG A 40 4.09 -4.47 13.39
N THR A 41 3.93 -3.75 12.29
CA THR A 41 4.93 -2.81 11.78
C THR A 41 4.33 -1.45 11.54
N GLN A 42 5.19 -0.45 11.32
CA GLN A 42 4.73 0.91 11.12
C GLN A 42 4.12 1.08 9.71
N PRO A 43 3.01 1.81 9.60
CA PRO A 43 2.58 2.37 8.32
C PRO A 43 3.64 3.32 7.79
N ILE A 44 3.89 3.28 6.50
CA ILE A 44 4.89 4.13 5.85
C ILE A 44 4.27 4.95 4.73
N GLY A 45 4.88 6.10 4.44
CA GLY A 45 4.64 6.90 3.25
C GLY A 45 5.71 6.66 2.20
N MET A 46 5.32 6.81 0.95
CA MET A 46 6.22 6.78 -0.21
C MET A 46 6.01 8.05 -1.02
N ARG A 47 7.10 8.70 -1.43
CA ARG A 47 7.06 9.91 -2.26
C ARG A 47 8.08 9.83 -3.38
N LEU A 48 7.64 10.18 -4.58
CA LEU A 48 8.45 10.26 -5.78
C LEU A 48 8.96 11.70 -6.00
N PHE A 49 10.14 11.85 -6.56
CA PHE A 49 10.79 13.13 -6.80
C PHE A 49 11.29 13.22 -8.24
N GLU A 50 10.95 14.29 -8.92
CA GLU A 50 11.47 14.60 -10.26
C GLU A 50 12.95 14.98 -10.18
N ASP A 51 13.32 15.85 -9.21
CA ASP A 51 14.70 16.20 -8.88
C ASP A 51 15.16 15.44 -7.62
N PRO A 52 16.21 14.59 -7.71
CA PRO A 52 16.77 13.91 -6.55
C PRO A 52 17.29 14.86 -5.46
N ALA A 53 17.67 16.09 -5.80
CA ALA A 53 18.11 17.08 -4.83
C ALA A 53 17.00 17.48 -3.83
N ASP A 54 15.73 17.36 -4.23
CA ASP A 54 14.61 17.62 -3.33
C ASP A 54 14.49 16.58 -2.22
N MET A 55 15.00 15.36 -2.41
CA MET A 55 15.04 14.36 -1.35
C MET A 55 15.96 14.77 -0.21
N GLU A 56 17.01 15.55 -0.48
CA GLU A 56 17.97 16.01 0.52
C GLU A 56 17.37 17.03 1.49
N LYS A 57 16.29 17.69 1.08
CA LYS A 57 15.53 18.63 1.92
C LYS A 57 14.73 17.90 3.01
N ILE A 58 14.57 16.58 2.89
CA ILE A 58 13.83 15.77 3.87
C ILE A 58 14.74 15.51 5.07
N GLN A 59 14.31 15.98 6.23
CA GLN A 59 15.07 15.83 7.46
C GLN A 59 15.36 14.35 7.78
N GLY A 60 16.62 14.02 7.96
CA GLY A 60 17.07 12.69 8.38
C GLY A 60 16.88 11.59 7.33
N VAL A 61 16.76 11.97 6.06
CA VAL A 61 16.84 11.01 4.95
C VAL A 61 18.21 10.34 4.96
N ARG A 62 18.21 9.02 4.86
CA ARG A 62 19.43 8.21 4.73
C ARG A 62 19.55 7.75 3.30
N LYS A 63 20.72 7.83 2.74
CA LYS A 63 21.07 7.26 1.44
C LYS A 63 21.84 5.96 1.63
N PRO A 64 21.77 5.01 0.69
CA PRO A 64 22.67 3.87 0.69
C PRO A 64 24.14 4.35 0.70
N THR A 65 25.01 3.63 1.41
CA THR A 65 26.45 3.86 1.33
C THR A 65 26.94 3.58 -0.09
N ASP A 66 28.01 4.23 -0.51
CA ASP A 66 28.58 4.09 -1.84
C ASP A 66 28.72 2.63 -2.25
N GLY A 67 28.24 2.30 -3.44
CA GLY A 67 28.20 0.93 -3.99
C GLY A 67 27.08 0.03 -3.44
N MET A 68 26.36 0.43 -2.40
CA MET A 68 25.19 -0.34 -1.94
C MET A 68 23.96 -0.10 -2.81
N LYS A 69 23.27 -1.18 -3.14
CA LYS A 69 22.00 -1.14 -3.87
C LYS A 69 20.92 -1.88 -3.07
N PHE A 70 19.74 -1.27 -2.97
CA PHE A 70 18.58 -1.87 -2.32
C PHE A 70 17.52 -2.29 -3.33
N THR A 71 16.85 -3.40 -3.05
CA THR A 71 15.54 -3.65 -3.65
C THR A 71 14.50 -2.74 -2.99
N MET A 72 13.41 -2.47 -3.68
CA MET A 72 12.28 -1.71 -3.11
C MET A 72 11.74 -2.39 -1.85
N CYS A 73 11.66 -3.72 -1.84
CA CYS A 73 11.22 -4.50 -0.67
C CYS A 73 12.12 -4.28 0.54
N GLN A 74 13.44 -4.22 0.35
CA GLN A 74 14.39 -3.93 1.44
C GLN A 74 14.22 -2.53 2.02
N MET A 75 13.98 -1.52 1.16
CA MET A 75 13.71 -0.16 1.63
C MET A 75 12.44 -0.09 2.48
N VAL A 76 11.35 -0.63 1.95
CA VAL A 76 10.08 -0.67 2.66
C VAL A 76 10.23 -1.36 4.00
N THR A 77 10.95 -2.49 4.04
CA THR A 77 11.20 -3.24 5.27
C THR A 77 12.00 -2.44 6.28
N GLN A 78 13.06 -1.77 5.88
CA GLN A 78 13.84 -0.95 6.80
C GLN A 78 13.02 0.22 7.36
N SER A 79 12.12 0.79 6.57
CA SER A 79 11.22 1.84 7.06
C SER A 79 10.17 1.27 8.02
N ARG A 80 9.48 0.18 7.64
CA ARG A 80 8.37 -0.36 8.44
C ARG A 80 8.82 -0.99 9.77
N TRP A 81 9.98 -1.65 9.82
CA TRP A 81 10.49 -2.32 11.01
C TRP A 81 11.37 -1.41 11.88
N TYR A 82 12.31 -0.71 11.26
CA TYR A 82 13.33 0.05 11.98
C TYR A 82 13.07 1.55 12.05
N GLY A 83 12.05 2.02 11.35
CA GLY A 83 11.66 3.43 11.39
C GLY A 83 12.58 4.35 10.59
N PHE A 84 13.36 3.82 9.64
CA PHE A 84 14.27 4.62 8.84
C PHE A 84 13.54 5.39 7.74
N THR A 85 13.96 6.62 7.53
CA THR A 85 13.64 7.39 6.32
C THR A 85 14.75 7.16 5.32
N LEU A 86 14.43 6.56 4.18
CA LEU A 86 15.38 6.12 3.17
C LEU A 86 15.06 6.74 1.83
N GLY A 87 16.08 7.31 1.18
CA GLY A 87 16.01 7.84 -0.17
C GLY A 87 16.90 7.06 -1.13
N ILE A 88 16.38 6.75 -2.33
CA ILE A 88 17.15 6.13 -3.41
C ILE A 88 16.92 6.85 -4.73
N THR A 89 17.90 6.71 -5.60
CA THR A 89 17.83 7.02 -7.03
C THR A 89 17.98 5.73 -7.85
N VAL A 90 17.95 5.83 -9.18
CA VAL A 90 18.21 4.68 -10.06
C VAL A 90 19.55 4.01 -9.75
N ASP A 91 20.58 4.78 -9.41
CA ASP A 91 21.95 4.28 -9.20
C ASP A 91 22.08 3.33 -8.00
N ASN A 92 21.25 3.51 -6.98
CA ASN A 92 21.23 2.63 -5.80
C ASN A 92 20.03 1.69 -5.76
N THR A 93 19.29 1.56 -6.84
CA THR A 93 18.21 0.58 -6.96
C THR A 93 18.75 -0.75 -7.48
N ARG A 94 18.44 -1.83 -6.78
CA ARG A 94 18.71 -3.20 -7.24
C ARG A 94 17.42 -3.83 -7.76
N GLY A 95 17.50 -4.49 -8.91
CA GLY A 95 16.33 -5.12 -9.52
C GLY A 95 15.57 -4.16 -10.44
N GLY A 96 15.86 -4.23 -11.75
CA GLY A 96 15.32 -3.33 -12.77
C GLY A 96 13.80 -3.33 -12.85
N ASN A 97 13.14 -4.47 -12.54
CA ASN A 97 11.69 -4.56 -12.64
C ASN A 97 10.97 -3.70 -11.59
N CYS A 98 11.35 -3.81 -10.30
CA CYS A 98 10.69 -3.05 -9.24
C CYS A 98 10.92 -1.54 -9.33
N GLY A 99 12.11 -1.11 -9.77
CA GLY A 99 12.39 0.30 -10.06
C GLY A 99 11.54 0.83 -11.22
N GLY A 100 11.31 -0.01 -12.25
CA GLY A 100 10.41 0.30 -13.35
C GLY A 100 8.94 0.41 -12.96
N VAL A 101 8.52 -0.29 -11.92
CA VAL A 101 7.12 -0.17 -11.39
C VAL A 101 6.85 1.23 -10.86
N VAL A 102 7.81 1.84 -10.19
CA VAL A 102 7.68 3.18 -9.59
C VAL A 102 8.25 4.30 -10.48
N GLY A 103 8.63 3.98 -11.71
CA GLY A 103 9.06 4.97 -12.70
C GLY A 103 10.48 5.50 -12.52
N LEU A 104 11.31 4.87 -11.69
CA LEU A 104 12.72 5.28 -11.50
C LEU A 104 13.62 4.86 -12.66
N ASN A 105 13.31 3.78 -13.34
CA ASN A 105 14.07 3.28 -14.47
C ASN A 105 13.18 2.56 -15.47
N HIS A 106 13.62 2.51 -16.72
CA HIS A 106 12.98 1.66 -17.71
C HIS A 106 13.17 0.19 -17.36
N PRO A 107 12.12 -0.65 -17.43
CA PRO A 107 12.28 -2.09 -17.27
C PRO A 107 13.23 -2.63 -18.35
N GLY A 108 14.19 -3.47 -17.96
CA GLY A 108 15.14 -4.01 -18.91
C GLY A 108 14.46 -4.83 -20.02
N GLU A 109 15.02 -4.81 -21.24
CA GLU A 109 14.49 -5.51 -22.41
C GLU A 109 14.20 -6.99 -22.16
N GLY A 110 15.04 -7.67 -21.36
CA GLY A 110 14.82 -9.07 -20.98
C GLY A 110 13.55 -9.30 -20.16
N PHE A 111 13.10 -8.29 -19.39
CA PHE A 111 11.80 -8.35 -18.71
C PHE A 111 10.66 -8.13 -19.70
N LEU A 112 10.75 -7.09 -20.52
CA LEU A 112 9.69 -6.73 -21.46
C LEU A 112 9.48 -7.80 -22.52
N SER A 113 10.56 -8.39 -23.04
CA SER A 113 10.51 -9.48 -24.00
C SER A 113 10.02 -10.81 -23.40
N GLY A 114 10.03 -10.94 -22.06
CA GLY A 114 9.71 -12.16 -21.36
C GLY A 114 10.88 -13.13 -21.16
N ASP A 115 12.06 -12.85 -21.69
CA ASP A 115 13.22 -13.75 -21.61
C ASP A 115 13.69 -13.99 -20.18
N HIS A 116 13.64 -12.94 -19.33
CA HIS A 116 14.19 -12.98 -17.99
C HIS A 116 13.46 -13.94 -17.03
N MET A 117 12.15 -14.09 -17.19
CA MET A 117 11.32 -14.90 -16.29
C MET A 117 10.84 -16.21 -16.92
N ASN A 118 11.16 -16.43 -18.23
CA ASN A 118 10.87 -17.65 -18.93
C ASN A 118 11.64 -18.84 -18.33
N GLY A 119 10.93 -19.93 -18.07
CA GLY A 119 11.50 -21.12 -17.44
C GLY A 119 11.80 -20.98 -15.93
N VAL A 120 11.57 -19.80 -15.34
CA VAL A 120 11.74 -19.54 -13.91
C VAL A 120 10.39 -19.37 -13.23
N TRP A 121 9.60 -18.38 -13.63
CA TRP A 121 8.25 -18.09 -13.11
C TRP A 121 7.15 -18.50 -14.09
N PHE A 122 7.45 -18.49 -15.38
CA PHE A 122 6.51 -18.81 -16.45
C PHE A 122 7.06 -19.91 -17.35
N GLY A 123 6.19 -20.77 -17.81
CA GLY A 123 6.57 -21.92 -18.62
C GLY A 123 6.98 -21.56 -20.06
N ASN A 124 6.73 -20.32 -20.49
CA ASN A 124 7.13 -19.83 -21.81
C ASN A 124 7.34 -18.31 -21.80
N LYS A 125 7.97 -17.80 -22.85
CA LYS A 125 8.33 -16.41 -23.04
C LYS A 125 7.09 -15.52 -23.20
N GLU A 126 6.08 -16.00 -23.90
CA GLU A 126 4.84 -15.26 -24.18
C GLU A 126 4.06 -14.97 -22.88
N ALA A 127 3.94 -15.94 -22.00
CA ALA A 127 3.32 -15.75 -20.67
C ALA A 127 4.11 -14.76 -19.82
N SER A 128 5.43 -14.84 -19.85
CA SER A 128 6.32 -13.90 -19.16
C SER A 128 6.18 -12.47 -19.70
N ALA A 129 6.14 -12.28 -21.01
CA ALA A 129 5.93 -10.98 -21.65
C ALA A 129 4.52 -10.42 -21.34
N ALA A 130 3.49 -11.28 -21.39
CA ALA A 130 2.12 -10.90 -21.06
C ALA A 130 1.99 -10.42 -19.60
N HIS A 131 2.66 -11.07 -18.65
CA HIS A 131 2.76 -10.62 -17.26
C HIS A 131 3.35 -9.21 -17.20
N GLN A 132 4.47 -8.95 -17.85
CA GLN A 132 5.12 -7.65 -17.84
C GLN A 132 4.25 -6.55 -18.46
N ALA A 133 3.54 -6.87 -19.57
CA ALA A 133 2.68 -5.92 -20.26
C ALA A 133 1.44 -5.51 -19.43
N GLN A 134 0.99 -6.36 -18.50
CA GLN A 134 -0.17 -6.10 -17.67
C GLN A 134 0.15 -5.45 -16.31
N MET A 135 1.42 -5.30 -15.98
CA MET A 135 1.82 -4.69 -14.71
C MET A 135 1.50 -3.20 -14.67
N PRO A 136 0.75 -2.72 -13.66
CA PRO A 136 0.62 -1.30 -13.42
C PRO A 136 1.99 -0.67 -13.15
N ARG A 137 2.30 0.43 -13.85
CA ARG A 137 3.56 1.16 -13.70
C ARG A 137 3.33 2.66 -13.73
N VAL A 138 4.13 3.36 -12.96
CA VAL A 138 4.31 4.81 -13.15
C VAL A 138 5.12 4.99 -14.45
N PRO A 139 4.76 5.95 -15.30
CA PRO A 139 5.57 6.25 -16.50
C PRO A 139 7.04 6.51 -16.13
N ASP A 140 7.95 5.85 -16.83
CA ASP A 140 9.39 6.05 -16.68
C ASP A 140 9.84 7.43 -17.16
N GLY A 141 10.99 7.87 -16.65
CA GLY A 141 11.62 9.13 -17.03
C GLY A 141 11.04 10.39 -16.40
N LYS A 142 9.95 10.27 -15.64
CA LYS A 142 9.39 11.40 -14.91
C LYS A 142 10.05 11.60 -13.54
N TYR A 143 10.34 10.52 -12.85
CA TYR A 143 10.88 10.54 -11.49
C TYR A 143 12.29 9.96 -11.45
N ASN A 144 13.17 10.63 -10.70
CA ASN A 144 14.58 10.26 -10.56
C ASN A 144 14.95 9.91 -9.12
N GLY A 145 14.02 10.07 -8.19
CA GLY A 145 14.21 9.76 -6.79
C GLY A 145 12.94 9.27 -6.11
N LEU A 146 13.14 8.52 -5.02
CA LEU A 146 12.06 7.99 -4.19
C LEU A 146 12.48 8.00 -2.74
N VAL A 147 11.58 8.43 -1.85
CA VAL A 147 11.77 8.35 -0.40
C VAL A 147 10.64 7.52 0.21
N VAL A 148 11.01 6.62 1.10
CA VAL A 148 10.10 5.93 2.02
C VAL A 148 10.36 6.40 3.45
N SER A 149 9.30 6.60 4.23
CA SER A 149 9.42 7.07 5.61
C SER A 149 8.24 6.57 6.44
N PRO A 150 8.43 6.23 7.73
CA PRO A 150 7.30 5.99 8.61
C PRO A 150 6.36 7.20 8.64
N LEU A 151 5.06 6.97 8.48
CA LEU A 151 4.08 8.06 8.53
C LEU A 151 4.16 8.84 9.84
N ARG A 152 4.40 8.15 10.95
CA ARG A 152 4.51 8.79 12.27
C ARG A 152 5.63 9.83 12.38
N SER A 153 6.62 9.79 11.49
CA SER A 153 7.72 10.77 11.48
C SER A 153 7.32 12.13 10.92
N ALA A 154 6.17 12.20 10.19
CA ALA A 154 5.69 13.39 9.48
C ALA A 154 6.68 14.00 8.48
N ARG A 155 7.73 13.26 8.06
CA ARG A 155 8.80 13.78 7.20
C ARG A 155 8.41 13.95 5.74
N LEU A 156 7.42 13.19 5.28
CA LEU A 156 6.81 13.36 3.95
C LEU A 156 5.52 14.18 4.11
N ASP A 157 5.49 15.38 3.52
CA ASP A 157 4.40 16.33 3.73
C ASP A 157 3.80 16.82 2.39
N PRO A 158 2.79 16.13 1.87
CA PRO A 158 2.40 14.75 2.16
C PRO A 158 3.21 13.73 1.33
N PRO A 159 3.15 12.41 1.63
CA PRO A 159 3.56 11.36 0.71
C PRO A 159 2.59 11.26 -0.48
N ASP A 160 3.01 10.59 -1.56
CA ASP A 160 2.13 10.30 -2.70
C ASP A 160 1.16 9.16 -2.38
N ILE A 161 1.62 8.18 -1.60
CA ILE A 161 0.82 7.06 -1.10
C ILE A 161 1.20 6.72 0.34
N CYS A 162 0.23 6.12 1.05
CA CYS A 162 0.40 5.46 2.34
C CYS A 162 0.31 3.95 2.14
N LEU A 163 1.14 3.18 2.84
CA LEU A 163 1.11 1.73 2.78
C LEU A 163 1.33 1.10 4.16
N PHE A 164 0.75 -0.08 4.36
CA PHE A 164 0.93 -0.88 5.55
C PHE A 164 0.72 -2.37 5.27
N TYR A 165 1.29 -3.19 6.13
CA TYR A 165 1.14 -4.64 6.08
C TYR A 165 0.26 -5.11 7.24
N GLY A 166 -0.56 -6.12 6.99
CA GLY A 166 -1.44 -6.67 7.99
C GLY A 166 -2.10 -7.98 7.55
N SER A 167 -2.75 -8.64 8.48
CA SER A 167 -3.49 -9.88 8.24
C SER A 167 -4.79 -9.63 7.44
N PRO A 168 -5.38 -10.66 6.84
CA PRO A 168 -6.67 -10.53 6.14
C PRO A 168 -7.77 -9.89 6.99
N GLY A 169 -7.86 -10.21 8.30
CA GLY A 169 -8.82 -9.62 9.20
C GLY A 169 -8.59 -8.12 9.43
N GLN A 170 -7.34 -7.67 9.44
CA GLN A 170 -6.99 -6.25 9.52
C GLN A 170 -7.34 -5.52 8.22
N MET A 171 -7.08 -6.15 7.08
CA MET A 171 -7.39 -5.57 5.77
C MET A 171 -8.88 -5.40 5.54
N ILE A 172 -9.71 -6.39 5.91
CA ILE A 172 -11.17 -6.25 5.73
C ILE A 172 -11.73 -5.15 6.64
N TYR A 173 -11.20 -4.98 7.86
CA TYR A 173 -11.66 -3.89 8.73
C TYR A 173 -11.26 -2.51 8.19
N PHE A 174 -10.08 -2.37 7.59
CA PHE A 174 -9.69 -1.15 6.89
C PHE A 174 -10.61 -0.86 5.69
N ILE A 175 -10.93 -1.88 4.88
CA ILE A 175 -11.87 -1.75 3.75
C ILE A 175 -13.26 -1.32 4.24
N ASN A 176 -13.74 -1.88 5.35
CA ASN A 176 -15.01 -1.47 5.95
C ASN A 176 -14.96 0.02 6.37
N GLY A 177 -13.83 0.48 6.90
CA GLY A 177 -13.61 1.90 7.19
C GLY A 177 -13.69 2.78 5.93
N LEU A 178 -13.08 2.35 4.82
CA LEU A 178 -13.17 3.03 3.52
C LEU A 178 -14.61 3.12 3.01
N GLN A 179 -15.43 2.10 3.28
CA GLN A 179 -16.81 1.99 2.81
C GLN A 179 -17.82 2.71 3.72
N PHE A 180 -17.43 3.10 4.93
CA PHE A 180 -18.34 3.65 5.93
C PHE A 180 -19.09 4.90 5.44
N HIS A 181 -18.39 5.85 4.86
CA HIS A 181 -18.97 7.10 4.36
C HIS A 181 -19.59 6.95 2.97
N ARG A 182 -18.96 6.14 2.14
CA ARG A 182 -19.40 5.91 0.76
C ARG A 182 -19.13 4.48 0.38
N TYR A 183 -20.20 3.72 0.13
CA TYR A 183 -20.03 2.38 -0.39
C TYR A 183 -19.39 2.41 -1.78
N ARG A 184 -18.28 1.69 -1.89
CA ARG A 184 -17.61 1.38 -3.15
C ARG A 184 -17.15 -0.06 -3.08
N ARG A 185 -17.42 -0.82 -4.14
CA ARG A 185 -16.79 -2.12 -4.30
C ARG A 185 -15.32 -1.92 -4.65
N TYR A 186 -14.46 -2.65 -3.97
CA TYR A 186 -13.03 -2.67 -4.26
C TYR A 186 -12.70 -3.94 -5.02
N ASP A 187 -12.10 -3.79 -6.20
CA ASP A 187 -11.60 -4.89 -7.01
C ASP A 187 -10.07 -4.86 -6.95
N PHE A 188 -9.50 -5.97 -6.52
CA PHE A 188 -8.07 -6.15 -6.41
C PHE A 188 -7.60 -7.18 -7.42
N THR A 189 -6.49 -6.88 -8.08
CA THR A 189 -5.86 -7.77 -9.04
C THR A 189 -4.55 -8.29 -8.45
N CYS A 190 -4.11 -9.45 -8.90
CA CYS A 190 -2.87 -10.03 -8.45
C CYS A 190 -2.12 -10.62 -9.66
N THR A 191 -0.90 -10.16 -9.89
CA THR A 191 -0.02 -10.71 -10.91
C THR A 191 0.70 -11.99 -10.46
N GLY A 192 0.65 -12.31 -9.15
CA GLY A 192 1.33 -13.45 -8.54
C GLY A 192 2.81 -13.19 -8.27
N GLU A 193 3.51 -12.62 -9.21
CA GLU A 193 4.86 -12.09 -9.07
C GLU A 193 4.82 -10.55 -9.14
N SER A 194 5.82 -9.87 -8.56
CA SER A 194 5.85 -8.39 -8.54
C SER A 194 4.65 -7.72 -7.84
N ALA A 195 4.34 -8.17 -6.62
CA ALA A 195 3.28 -7.59 -5.78
C ALA A 195 3.39 -6.06 -5.62
N CYS A 196 4.59 -5.50 -5.77
CA CYS A 196 4.82 -4.06 -5.82
C CYS A 196 4.05 -3.36 -6.96
N ALA A 197 3.83 -4.03 -8.10
CA ALA A 197 3.04 -3.46 -9.19
C ALA A 197 1.56 -3.39 -8.84
N ASP A 198 1.01 -4.45 -8.23
CA ASP A 198 -0.40 -4.50 -7.83
C ASP A 198 -0.72 -3.62 -6.62
N SER A 199 0.28 -3.25 -5.82
CA SER A 199 0.13 -2.38 -4.65
C SER A 199 0.62 -0.95 -4.93
N TRP A 200 1.92 -0.72 -4.75
CA TRP A 200 2.50 0.64 -4.84
C TRP A 200 2.37 1.23 -6.24
N GLY A 201 2.74 0.45 -7.25
CA GLY A 201 2.69 0.88 -8.63
C GLY A 201 1.27 1.27 -9.04
N ARG A 202 0.28 0.43 -8.72
CA ARG A 202 -1.12 0.70 -9.03
C ARG A 202 -1.63 1.93 -8.25
N ALA A 203 -1.34 2.01 -6.95
CA ALA A 203 -1.77 3.15 -6.14
C ALA A 203 -1.15 4.47 -6.63
N LEU A 204 0.14 4.47 -7.00
CA LEU A 204 0.82 5.64 -7.58
C LEU A 204 0.27 6.01 -8.95
N ALA A 205 0.10 5.03 -9.85
CA ALA A 205 -0.33 5.28 -11.22
C ALA A 205 -1.81 5.67 -11.34
N THR A 206 -2.69 5.10 -10.49
CA THR A 206 -4.14 5.25 -10.62
C THR A 206 -4.78 6.10 -9.52
N ARG A 207 -4.04 6.42 -8.47
CA ARG A 207 -4.55 7.06 -7.23
C ARG A 207 -5.73 6.31 -6.62
N GLN A 208 -5.68 4.99 -6.67
CA GLN A 208 -6.70 4.11 -6.09
C GLN A 208 -6.11 3.23 -5.01
N THR A 209 -6.91 2.97 -3.97
CA THR A 209 -6.56 1.96 -2.96
C THR A 209 -6.36 0.60 -3.63
N SER A 210 -5.26 -0.04 -3.31
CA SER A 210 -4.83 -1.32 -3.85
C SER A 210 -4.42 -2.27 -2.73
N LEU A 211 -4.74 -3.55 -2.90
CA LEU A 211 -4.36 -4.64 -2.00
C LEU A 211 -3.63 -5.70 -2.83
N SER A 212 -2.55 -6.24 -2.29
CA SER A 212 -1.80 -7.30 -2.95
C SER A 212 -1.37 -8.39 -1.97
N LEU A 213 -1.17 -9.58 -2.53
CA LEU A 213 -0.49 -10.69 -1.88
C LEU A 213 1.02 -10.50 -2.05
N PRO A 214 1.80 -10.41 -0.97
CA PRO A 214 3.25 -10.26 -1.07
C PRO A 214 3.88 -11.38 -1.91
N CYS A 215 4.69 -11.00 -2.90
CA CYS A 215 5.36 -11.92 -3.79
C CYS A 215 6.57 -12.58 -3.14
N TYR A 216 7.22 -13.52 -3.85
CA TYR A 216 8.42 -14.20 -3.37
C TYR A 216 9.54 -13.22 -2.96
N ALA A 217 9.75 -12.15 -3.73
CA ALA A 217 10.79 -11.17 -3.44
C ALA A 217 10.50 -10.37 -2.16
N GLU A 218 9.25 -10.00 -1.90
CA GLU A 218 8.86 -9.33 -0.66
C GLU A 218 9.05 -10.23 0.57
N ARG A 219 8.76 -11.53 0.43
CA ARG A 219 9.01 -12.52 1.49
C ARG A 219 10.50 -12.71 1.72
N ARG A 220 11.27 -12.93 0.66
CA ARG A 220 12.71 -13.21 0.72
C ARG A 220 13.56 -12.01 1.12
N TYR A 221 13.31 -10.84 0.53
CA TYR A 221 14.12 -9.63 0.72
C TYR A 221 13.48 -8.65 1.70
N GLY A 222 12.17 -8.66 1.81
CA GLY A 222 11.39 -7.79 2.70
C GLY A 222 11.00 -8.45 4.02
N GLY A 223 11.22 -9.75 4.20
CA GLY A 223 10.86 -10.46 5.44
C GLY A 223 9.35 -10.37 5.75
N VAL A 224 8.52 -10.35 4.71
CA VAL A 224 7.06 -10.33 4.87
C VAL A 224 6.58 -11.70 5.29
N ALA A 225 5.77 -11.76 6.35
CA ALA A 225 5.24 -13.02 6.88
C ALA A 225 4.13 -13.60 5.98
N ASP A 226 3.88 -14.91 6.11
CA ASP A 226 2.93 -15.61 5.25
C ASP A 226 1.48 -15.16 5.46
N ASP A 227 1.16 -14.65 6.64
CA ASP A 227 -0.15 -14.11 7.02
C ASP A 227 -0.30 -12.61 6.75
N GLU A 228 0.69 -11.95 6.17
CA GLU A 228 0.63 -10.53 5.82
C GLU A 228 0.16 -10.30 4.38
N LEU A 229 -0.73 -9.32 4.23
CA LEU A 229 -1.11 -8.68 2.97
C LEU A 229 -0.56 -7.25 2.95
N LEU A 230 -0.46 -6.67 1.76
CA LEU A 230 0.01 -5.30 1.57
C LEU A 230 -1.13 -4.41 1.06
N MET A 231 -1.44 -3.35 1.81
CA MET A 231 -2.37 -2.28 1.41
C MET A 231 -1.58 -1.04 1.04
N ALA A 232 -1.92 -0.44 -0.10
CA ALA A 232 -1.43 0.88 -0.52
C ALA A 232 -2.61 1.76 -0.93
N CYS A 233 -2.64 3.01 -0.50
CA CYS A 233 -3.74 3.92 -0.80
C CYS A 233 -3.27 5.39 -0.87
N PRO A 234 -4.00 6.27 -1.57
CA PRO A 234 -3.81 7.71 -1.48
C PRO A 234 -3.99 8.22 -0.04
N PRO A 235 -3.32 9.32 0.33
CA PRO A 235 -3.40 9.90 1.68
C PRO A 235 -4.81 10.26 2.15
N ASP A 236 -5.66 10.74 1.25
CA ASP A 236 -7.06 11.07 1.53
C ASP A 236 -7.89 9.81 1.83
N GLU A 237 -7.69 8.72 1.07
CA GLU A 237 -8.35 7.44 1.35
C GLU A 237 -7.85 6.83 2.66
N PHE A 238 -6.58 7.00 3.00
CA PHE A 238 -6.03 6.58 4.28
C PHE A 238 -6.73 7.28 5.46
N LEU A 239 -6.86 8.60 5.41
CA LEU A 239 -7.56 9.39 6.44
C LEU A 239 -9.04 8.99 6.55
N ARG A 240 -9.71 8.82 5.41
CA ARG A 240 -11.11 8.39 5.34
C ARG A 240 -11.33 7.02 6.00
N ALA A 241 -10.44 6.07 5.73
CA ALA A 241 -10.52 4.74 6.34
C ALA A 241 -10.40 4.79 7.86
N ILE A 242 -9.45 5.59 8.38
CA ILE A 242 -9.22 5.74 9.81
C ILE A 242 -10.45 6.34 10.51
N GLU A 243 -11.04 7.37 9.93
CA GLU A 243 -12.27 7.98 10.44
C GLU A 243 -13.43 6.97 10.44
N GLY A 244 -13.64 6.28 9.31
CA GLY A 244 -14.67 5.25 9.19
C GLY A 244 -14.51 4.11 10.18
N MET A 245 -13.29 3.60 10.39
CA MET A 245 -13.01 2.59 11.42
C MET A 245 -13.34 3.10 12.83
N GLY A 246 -13.07 4.38 13.11
CA GLY A 246 -13.45 5.01 14.37
C GLY A 246 -14.97 5.00 14.62
N HIS A 247 -15.76 5.25 13.55
CA HIS A 247 -17.22 5.15 13.62
C HIS A 247 -17.70 3.71 13.80
N LEU A 248 -17.13 2.76 13.06
CA LEU A 248 -17.44 1.34 13.24
C LEU A 248 -17.18 0.89 14.67
N GLY A 249 -16.03 1.30 15.24
CA GLY A 249 -15.68 0.99 16.64
C GLY A 249 -16.67 1.53 17.67
N LYS A 250 -17.25 2.73 17.45
CA LYS A 250 -18.32 3.30 18.28
C LYS A 250 -19.60 2.49 18.16
N ASN A 251 -19.86 1.88 17.03
CA ASN A 251 -21.03 1.02 16.78
C ASN A 251 -20.83 -0.43 17.25
N GLY A 252 -19.72 -0.73 17.95
CA GLY A 252 -19.44 -2.06 18.48
C GLY A 252 -18.65 -2.97 17.54
N LEU A 253 -18.41 -2.57 16.29
CA LEU A 253 -17.60 -3.32 15.35
C LEU A 253 -16.12 -2.98 15.55
N ARG A 254 -15.38 -3.88 16.20
CA ARG A 254 -13.98 -3.66 16.59
C ARG A 254 -13.09 -4.80 16.12
N TYR A 255 -11.84 -4.48 15.83
CA TYR A 255 -10.82 -5.49 15.63
C TYR A 255 -10.03 -5.73 16.94
N PRO A 256 -9.64 -6.98 17.28
CA PRO A 256 -9.99 -8.21 16.58
C PRO A 256 -11.49 -8.50 16.69
N PHE A 257 -12.05 -9.09 15.62
CA PHE A 257 -13.43 -9.52 15.63
C PHE A 257 -13.60 -10.60 16.70
N PRO A 258 -14.50 -10.42 17.67
CA PRO A 258 -14.72 -11.44 18.67
C PRO A 258 -15.34 -12.68 18.02
N PRO A 259 -14.91 -13.90 18.42
CA PRO A 259 -15.56 -15.10 17.94
C PRO A 259 -17.00 -15.12 18.48
N TYR A 260 -17.95 -15.44 17.62
CA TYR A 260 -19.32 -15.63 18.03
C TYR A 260 -19.45 -16.89 18.87
N GLY A 261 -19.93 -16.76 20.11
CA GLY A 261 -20.19 -17.87 21.01
C GLY A 261 -21.67 -17.91 21.39
N ALA A 262 -22.28 -19.09 21.38
CA ALA A 262 -23.70 -19.29 21.68
C ALA A 262 -24.17 -18.72 23.04
N ALA A 263 -23.25 -18.53 23.99
CA ALA A 263 -23.55 -18.03 25.32
C ALA A 263 -23.20 -16.54 25.54
N MET A 264 -22.51 -15.92 24.58
CA MET A 264 -22.08 -14.52 24.68
C MET A 264 -22.19 -13.85 23.33
N ASP A 265 -22.89 -12.74 23.28
CA ASP A 265 -22.94 -11.87 22.11
C ASP A 265 -22.14 -10.60 22.38
N PRO A 266 -20.83 -10.60 22.13
CA PRO A 266 -20.00 -9.42 22.34
C PRO A 266 -20.25 -8.32 21.31
N ALA A 267 -20.98 -8.61 20.23
CA ALA A 267 -21.31 -7.70 19.15
C ALA A 267 -22.80 -7.30 19.18
N PHE A 268 -23.31 -6.94 20.33
CA PHE A 268 -24.72 -6.67 20.60
C PHE A 268 -25.41 -5.78 19.55
N GLY A 269 -24.69 -4.79 19.01
CA GLY A 269 -25.22 -3.94 17.94
C GLY A 269 -25.38 -4.67 16.60
N MET A 270 -24.55 -5.67 16.32
CA MET A 270 -24.57 -6.48 15.11
C MET A 270 -25.57 -7.63 15.21
N ALA A 271 -25.75 -8.22 16.38
CA ALA A 271 -26.70 -9.32 16.60
C ALA A 271 -28.13 -8.91 16.25
N LYS A 272 -28.48 -7.64 16.48
CA LYS A 272 -29.80 -7.10 16.10
C LYS A 272 -30.04 -7.05 14.59
N SER A 273 -28.99 -7.09 13.77
CA SER A 273 -29.10 -7.09 12.30
C SER A 273 -29.12 -8.49 11.70
N TYR A 274 -28.83 -9.53 12.50
CA TYR A 274 -28.82 -10.94 12.09
C TYR A 274 -29.90 -11.79 12.77
N GLY A 275 -30.67 -11.20 13.71
CA GLY A 275 -31.75 -11.88 14.46
C GLY A 275 -33.12 -11.70 13.84
#